data_a0bef6b716301d0d149c68d8e2996cc3
#
_entry.id   a0bef6b716301d0d149c68d8e2996cc3
#
_cell.length_a   1.000
_cell.length_b   1.000
_cell.length_c   1.000
_cell.angle_alpha   90.00
_cell.angle_beta   90.00
_cell.angle_gamma   90.00
#
_symmetry.space_group_name_H-M   'P 1'
#
loop_
_entity.id
_entity.type
_entity.pdbx_description
1 polymer ?
#
loop_
_entity_poly.entity_id
_entity_poly.type
_entity_poly.pdbx_seq_one_letter_code
_entity_poly.pdbx_strand_id
1 'polypeptide(L)'
;VFTAQAILSSLKRHKANITVYIDGIAASAATIIAMAGDKVVIPSNAMMMLHNPWTFAAGDADELRDIAEMMDKIRDSILSAYKEKTGLSEDKLIELMDQETWLNAEEAVELGFADEVEKPMRLSASIKEGMLSLNGITFEASRFSKLPDSLAKLPQNKNELSTELNEQNEDDVVTLDELKNKHPELYNQVFNAGKDEGVKSERERIETIENSVIPGHDDLVKNAKFKTGISAAELALEIMNAERARNKNFLNQRQEDANEVNDSVDVNQPENNGDKQAEVVKNVIGSVFKNRDKN
;
A
#
# COMPACT_ATOMS: atom_id res chain seq x y z
N VAL A 1 -8.04 -5.33 -0.27
CA VAL A 1 -8.88 -6.14 0.64
C VAL A 1 -9.85 -7.02 -0.14
N PHE A 2 -10.70 -6.50 -1.04
CA PHE A 2 -11.74 -7.29 -1.73
C PHE A 2 -11.19 -8.49 -2.50
N THR A 3 -10.07 -8.34 -3.20
CA THR A 3 -9.40 -9.47 -3.88
C THR A 3 -8.95 -10.54 -2.89
N ALA A 4 -8.42 -10.15 -1.74
CA ALA A 4 -8.01 -11.10 -0.69
C ALA A 4 -9.23 -11.86 -0.12
N GLN A 5 -10.34 -11.19 0.10
CA GLN A 5 -11.59 -11.82 0.54
C GLN A 5 -12.15 -12.79 -0.52
N ALA A 6 -12.04 -12.44 -1.80
CA ALA A 6 -12.45 -13.33 -2.88
C ALA A 6 -11.59 -14.60 -2.94
N ILE A 7 -10.26 -14.46 -2.77
CA ILE A 7 -9.32 -15.59 -2.70
C ILE A 7 -9.62 -16.46 -1.49
N LEU A 8 -9.73 -15.88 -0.28
CA LEU A 8 -10.13 -16.57 0.95
C LEU A 8 -11.40 -17.38 0.72
N SER A 9 -12.46 -16.75 0.21
CA SER A 9 -13.74 -17.41 -0.03
C SER A 9 -13.66 -18.53 -1.07
N SER A 10 -12.80 -18.36 -2.08
CA SER A 10 -12.57 -19.39 -3.11
C SER A 10 -11.86 -20.61 -2.53
N LEU A 11 -10.81 -20.38 -1.73
CA LEU A 11 -10.07 -21.46 -1.06
C LEU A 11 -10.96 -22.20 -0.05
N LYS A 12 -11.70 -21.49 0.80
CA LYS A 12 -12.63 -22.10 1.79
C LYS A 12 -13.74 -22.93 1.16
N ARG A 13 -14.16 -22.62 -0.07
CA ARG A 13 -15.14 -23.45 -0.80
C ARG A 13 -14.52 -24.67 -1.47
N HIS A 14 -13.22 -24.75 -1.55
CA HIS A 14 -12.56 -25.90 -2.13
C HIS A 14 -12.66 -27.13 -1.21
N LYS A 15 -12.79 -28.31 -1.79
CA LYS A 15 -12.98 -29.57 -1.03
C LYS A 15 -11.70 -30.16 -0.47
N ALA A 16 -10.54 -29.74 -0.92
CA ALA A 16 -9.25 -30.19 -0.43
C ALA A 16 -8.89 -29.49 0.89
N ASN A 17 -8.12 -30.17 1.72
CA ASN A 17 -7.46 -29.54 2.86
C ASN A 17 -6.41 -28.55 2.33
N ILE A 18 -6.49 -27.32 2.79
CA ILE A 18 -5.58 -26.23 2.39
C ILE A 18 -4.52 -26.04 3.47
N THR A 19 -3.26 -26.24 3.12
CA THR A 19 -2.13 -25.85 3.98
C THR A 19 -1.52 -24.58 3.41
N VAL A 20 -1.39 -23.55 4.25
CA VAL A 20 -0.76 -22.28 3.91
C VAL A 20 0.62 -22.22 4.55
N TYR A 21 1.63 -21.85 3.77
CA TYR A 21 2.99 -21.59 4.23
C TYR A 21 3.27 -20.09 4.15
N ILE A 22 3.79 -19.50 5.24
CA ILE A 22 4.15 -18.07 5.30
C ILE A 22 5.64 -17.93 4.93
N ASP A 23 5.94 -17.85 3.63
CA ASP A 23 7.30 -17.81 3.12
C ASP A 23 7.96 -16.43 3.27
N GLY A 24 8.07 -15.96 4.49
CA GLY A 24 8.73 -14.70 4.86
C GLY A 24 7.80 -13.72 5.56
N ILE A 25 6.89 -13.05 4.84
CA ILE A 25 5.92 -12.13 5.44
C ILE A 25 4.53 -12.35 4.88
N ALA A 26 3.54 -12.43 5.78
CA ALA A 26 2.15 -12.23 5.44
C ALA A 26 1.65 -10.93 6.11
N ALA A 27 1.56 -9.85 5.36
CA ALA A 27 1.14 -8.56 5.88
C ALA A 27 -0.18 -8.09 5.25
N SER A 28 -1.03 -7.42 6.05
CA SER A 28 -2.27 -6.80 5.57
C SER A 28 -3.18 -7.80 4.83
N ALA A 29 -3.47 -7.57 3.55
CA ALA A 29 -4.33 -8.45 2.74
C ALA A 29 -3.83 -9.90 2.67
N ALA A 30 -2.53 -10.15 2.79
CA ALA A 30 -1.97 -11.51 2.78
C ALA A 30 -2.38 -12.31 4.03
N THR A 31 -2.53 -11.66 5.19
CA THR A 31 -3.02 -12.32 6.39
C THR A 31 -4.45 -12.80 6.23
N ILE A 32 -5.30 -12.05 5.52
CA ILE A 32 -6.67 -12.46 5.22
C ILE A 32 -6.67 -13.74 4.38
N ILE A 33 -5.80 -13.82 3.37
CA ILE A 33 -5.67 -15.02 2.53
C ILE A 33 -5.18 -16.21 3.36
N ALA A 34 -4.23 -15.99 4.27
CA ALA A 34 -3.72 -17.03 5.15
C ALA A 34 -4.81 -17.67 6.02
N MET A 35 -5.86 -16.93 6.40
CA MET A 35 -7.00 -17.45 7.16
C MET A 35 -7.85 -18.46 6.38
N ALA A 36 -7.57 -18.67 5.10
CA ALA A 36 -8.21 -19.76 4.33
C ALA A 36 -7.62 -21.13 4.62
N GLY A 37 -6.44 -21.21 5.26
CA GLY A 37 -5.77 -22.47 5.56
C GLY A 37 -6.49 -23.25 6.66
N ASP A 38 -6.75 -24.54 6.40
CA ASP A 38 -7.08 -25.51 7.46
C ASP A 38 -5.89 -25.67 8.40
N LYS A 39 -4.68 -25.57 7.83
CA LYS A 39 -3.40 -25.47 8.54
C LYS A 39 -2.58 -24.31 8.01
N VAL A 40 -2.04 -23.49 8.91
CA VAL A 40 -1.12 -22.39 8.60
C VAL A 40 0.23 -22.67 9.26
N VAL A 41 1.28 -22.78 8.48
CA VAL A 41 2.66 -23.06 8.90
C VAL A 41 3.50 -21.80 8.68
N ILE A 42 4.23 -21.42 9.70
CA ILE A 42 5.08 -20.22 9.67
C ILE A 42 6.52 -20.58 10.08
N PRO A 43 7.54 -20.36 9.23
CA PRO A 43 8.93 -20.47 9.62
C PRO A 43 9.29 -19.53 10.76
N SER A 44 10.19 -19.94 11.65
CA SER A 44 10.55 -19.16 12.85
C SER A 44 11.14 -17.79 12.56
N ASN A 45 11.60 -17.52 11.34
CA ASN A 45 12.11 -16.25 10.87
C ASN A 45 11.13 -15.48 9.96
N ALA A 46 9.88 -15.95 9.85
CA ALA A 46 8.81 -15.27 9.13
C ALA A 46 7.95 -14.42 10.08
N MET A 47 7.16 -13.51 9.53
CA MET A 47 6.33 -12.58 10.30
C MET A 47 4.94 -12.44 9.69
N MET A 48 3.98 -12.08 10.54
CA MET A 48 2.65 -11.64 10.11
C MET A 48 2.41 -10.20 10.58
N MET A 49 1.59 -9.43 9.82
CA MET A 49 1.21 -8.08 10.22
C MET A 49 -0.26 -7.81 9.97
N LEU A 50 -0.90 -7.29 11.01
CA LEU A 50 -2.31 -6.90 11.00
C LEU A 50 -2.44 -5.41 11.18
N HIS A 51 -3.30 -4.79 10.40
CA HIS A 51 -3.68 -3.38 10.57
C HIS A 51 -5.09 -3.12 10.01
N ASN A 52 -5.63 -1.96 10.33
CA ASN A 52 -6.89 -1.50 9.77
C ASN A 52 -6.81 -1.30 8.26
N PRO A 53 -7.89 -1.51 7.52
CA PRO A 53 -7.95 -1.10 6.12
C PRO A 53 -7.74 0.40 6.04
N TRP A 54 -6.98 0.85 5.04
CA TRP A 54 -6.76 2.26 4.80
C TRP A 54 -7.03 2.61 3.34
N THR A 55 -7.43 3.86 3.10
CA THR A 55 -7.63 4.39 1.76
C THR A 55 -7.24 5.86 1.71
N PHE A 56 -7.03 6.36 0.50
CA PHE A 56 -6.95 7.78 0.25
C PHE A 56 -8.27 8.25 -0.34
N ALA A 57 -8.86 9.28 0.25
CA ALA A 57 -10.16 9.82 -0.16
C ALA A 57 -10.15 11.34 -0.15
N ALA A 58 -10.90 11.92 -1.08
CA ALA A 58 -11.15 13.36 -1.14
C ALA A 58 -12.61 13.57 -1.54
N GLY A 59 -13.28 14.53 -0.91
CA GLY A 59 -14.68 14.82 -1.15
C GLY A 59 -15.19 15.85 -0.17
N ASP A 60 -16.49 16.12 -0.22
CA ASP A 60 -17.14 16.94 0.82
C ASP A 60 -17.34 16.13 2.12
N ALA A 61 -17.94 16.78 3.13
CA ALA A 61 -18.08 16.17 4.45
C ALA A 61 -18.99 14.93 4.45
N ASP A 62 -19.98 14.85 3.58
CA ASP A 62 -20.91 13.73 3.50
C ASP A 62 -20.26 12.57 2.74
N GLU A 63 -19.60 12.83 1.63
CA GLU A 63 -18.82 11.84 0.87
C GLU A 63 -17.72 11.19 1.72
N LEU A 64 -17.02 11.98 2.56
CA LEU A 64 -16.00 11.44 3.47
C LEU A 64 -16.60 10.57 4.57
N ARG A 65 -17.80 10.89 5.08
CA ARG A 65 -18.50 10.03 6.06
C ARG A 65 -18.94 8.71 5.45
N ASP A 66 -19.47 8.75 4.22
CA ASP A 66 -19.86 7.54 3.50
C ASP A 66 -18.67 6.60 3.26
N ILE A 67 -17.50 7.16 2.90
CA ILE A 67 -16.27 6.40 2.75
C ILE A 67 -15.84 5.81 4.11
N ALA A 68 -15.89 6.57 5.18
CA ALA A 68 -15.56 6.07 6.53
C ALA A 68 -16.48 4.92 6.93
N GLU A 69 -17.80 5.04 6.72
CA GLU A 69 -18.76 3.95 6.99
C GLU A 69 -18.48 2.70 6.14
N MET A 70 -18.10 2.86 4.88
CA MET A 70 -17.67 1.77 4.02
C MET A 70 -16.40 1.08 4.58
N MET A 71 -15.44 1.87 5.07
CA MET A 71 -14.21 1.34 5.66
C MET A 71 -14.47 0.54 6.93
N ASP A 72 -15.43 0.96 7.77
CA ASP A 72 -15.88 0.19 8.93
C ASP A 72 -16.45 -1.16 8.51
N LYS A 73 -17.32 -1.21 7.51
CA LYS A 73 -17.86 -2.47 6.97
C LYS A 73 -16.77 -3.40 6.42
N ILE A 74 -15.73 -2.82 5.79
CA ILE A 74 -14.56 -3.60 5.33
C ILE A 74 -13.80 -4.17 6.54
N ARG A 75 -13.60 -3.39 7.60
CA ARG A 75 -12.96 -3.85 8.84
C ARG A 75 -13.74 -5.00 9.45
N ASP A 76 -15.07 -4.91 9.56
CA ASP A 76 -15.92 -5.97 10.11
C ASP A 76 -15.79 -7.28 9.32
N SER A 77 -15.68 -7.18 8.00
CA SER A 77 -15.43 -8.34 7.15
C SER A 77 -14.07 -9.00 7.40
N ILE A 78 -13.02 -8.21 7.68
CA ILE A 78 -11.69 -8.72 8.05
C ILE A 78 -11.74 -9.37 9.43
N LEU A 79 -12.37 -8.71 10.42
CA LEU A 79 -12.54 -9.21 11.77
C LEU A 79 -13.23 -10.58 11.77
N SER A 80 -14.26 -10.76 10.93
CA SER A 80 -14.94 -12.04 10.78
C SER A 80 -14.00 -13.18 10.36
N ALA A 81 -13.12 -12.93 9.39
CA ALA A 81 -12.14 -13.91 8.92
C ALA A 81 -11.13 -14.26 10.01
N TYR A 82 -10.60 -13.26 10.73
CA TYR A 82 -9.67 -13.49 11.83
C TYR A 82 -10.31 -14.22 13.01
N LYS A 83 -11.51 -13.83 13.40
CA LYS A 83 -12.26 -14.44 14.49
C LYS A 83 -12.55 -15.93 14.24
N GLU A 84 -12.92 -16.27 13.01
CA GLU A 84 -13.16 -17.65 12.60
C GLU A 84 -11.90 -18.53 12.73
N LYS A 85 -10.73 -18.02 12.35
CA LYS A 85 -9.47 -18.77 12.43
C LYS A 85 -8.89 -18.81 13.83
N THR A 86 -8.83 -17.64 14.51
CA THR A 86 -8.11 -17.50 15.79
C THR A 86 -8.95 -17.82 17.02
N GLY A 87 -10.27 -17.66 16.94
CA GLY A 87 -11.16 -17.74 18.09
C GLY A 87 -11.04 -16.57 19.08
N LEU A 88 -10.23 -15.56 18.79
CA LEU A 88 -10.06 -14.37 19.63
C LEU A 88 -11.35 -13.54 19.68
N SER A 89 -11.50 -12.77 20.78
CA SER A 89 -12.59 -11.80 20.90
C SER A 89 -12.42 -10.69 19.86
N GLU A 90 -13.53 -10.09 19.47
CA GLU A 90 -13.56 -8.98 18.52
C GLU A 90 -12.77 -7.77 19.05
N ASP A 91 -12.93 -7.44 20.35
CA ASP A 91 -12.18 -6.36 21.00
C ASP A 91 -10.66 -6.59 20.91
N LYS A 92 -10.19 -7.84 21.11
CA LYS A 92 -8.75 -8.16 20.98
C LYS A 92 -8.26 -8.02 19.54
N LEU A 93 -9.05 -8.44 18.58
CA LEU A 93 -8.71 -8.29 17.16
C LEU A 93 -8.68 -6.83 16.72
N ILE A 94 -9.62 -6.01 17.19
CA ILE A 94 -9.64 -4.56 16.96
C ILE A 94 -8.38 -3.94 17.56
N GLU A 95 -8.02 -4.27 18.80
CA GLU A 95 -6.78 -3.78 19.44
C GLU A 95 -5.55 -4.09 18.59
N LEU A 96 -5.41 -5.32 18.12
CA LEU A 96 -4.27 -5.75 17.28
C LEU A 96 -4.22 -4.98 15.97
N MET A 97 -5.36 -4.75 15.32
CA MET A 97 -5.44 -4.01 14.06
C MET A 97 -5.18 -2.50 14.25
N ASP A 98 -5.73 -1.90 15.32
CA ASP A 98 -5.53 -0.47 15.64
C ASP A 98 -4.07 -0.15 15.94
N GLN A 99 -3.34 -1.11 16.51
CA GLN A 99 -1.93 -0.95 16.87
C GLN A 99 -0.95 -1.21 15.72
N GLU A 100 -1.42 -1.65 14.55
CA GLU A 100 -0.54 -2.17 13.49
C GLU A 100 0.41 -3.21 14.10
N THR A 101 -0.13 -4.38 14.42
CA THR A 101 0.61 -5.39 15.16
C THR A 101 1.42 -6.28 14.23
N TRP A 102 2.71 -6.35 14.48
CA TRP A 102 3.64 -7.29 13.87
C TRP A 102 3.83 -8.48 14.80
N LEU A 103 3.61 -9.68 14.29
CA LEU A 103 3.72 -10.93 15.02
C LEU A 103 4.92 -11.71 14.47
N ASN A 104 5.80 -12.17 15.37
CA ASN A 104 6.74 -13.23 15.03
C ASN A 104 6.02 -14.58 14.93
N ALA A 105 6.75 -15.65 14.60
CA ALA A 105 6.15 -16.96 14.38
C ALA A 105 5.48 -17.53 15.65
N GLU A 106 6.11 -17.38 16.80
CA GLU A 106 5.62 -17.85 18.09
C GLU A 106 4.36 -17.10 18.51
N GLU A 107 4.36 -15.76 18.39
CA GLU A 107 3.21 -14.91 18.68
C GLU A 107 2.04 -15.20 17.74
N ALA A 108 2.32 -15.48 16.45
CA ALA A 108 1.30 -15.84 15.49
C ALA A 108 0.60 -17.17 15.86
N VAL A 109 1.35 -18.14 16.36
CA VAL A 109 0.81 -19.41 16.85
C VAL A 109 0.05 -19.22 18.18
N GLU A 110 0.61 -18.44 19.12
CA GLU A 110 -0.04 -18.18 20.42
C GLU A 110 -1.40 -17.49 20.24
N LEU A 111 -1.51 -16.56 19.27
CA LEU A 111 -2.75 -15.86 18.96
C LEU A 111 -3.65 -16.61 17.96
N GLY A 112 -3.24 -17.78 17.47
CA GLY A 112 -4.04 -18.63 16.59
C GLY A 112 -4.08 -18.19 15.13
N PHE A 113 -3.23 -17.26 14.71
CA PHE A 113 -3.08 -16.90 13.29
C PHE A 113 -2.28 -17.92 12.49
N ALA A 114 -1.42 -18.68 13.17
CA ALA A 114 -0.73 -19.84 12.64
C ALA A 114 -0.95 -21.07 13.54
N ASP A 115 -0.72 -22.27 13.00
CA ASP A 115 -0.94 -23.53 13.71
C ASP A 115 0.40 -24.19 14.12
N GLU A 116 1.49 -23.91 13.39
CA GLU A 116 2.78 -24.56 13.60
C GLU A 116 3.94 -23.65 13.23
N VAL A 117 4.98 -23.61 14.10
CA VAL A 117 6.25 -22.99 13.76
C VAL A 117 7.16 -24.02 13.11
N GLU A 118 7.65 -23.71 11.91
CA GLU A 118 8.62 -24.54 11.19
C GLU A 118 10.05 -24.02 11.37
N LYS A 119 11.03 -24.83 10.98
CA LYS A 119 12.44 -24.43 10.96
C LYS A 119 12.63 -23.16 10.12
N PRO A 120 13.65 -22.33 10.45
CA PRO A 120 13.88 -21.10 9.70
C PRO A 120 14.16 -21.41 8.23
N MET A 121 13.51 -20.63 7.36
CA MET A 121 13.68 -20.69 5.91
C MET A 121 14.81 -19.72 5.49
N ARG A 122 15.50 -20.01 4.40
CA ARG A 122 16.41 -19.04 3.76
C ARG A 122 15.60 -17.89 3.16
N LEU A 123 15.60 -16.73 3.83
CA LEU A 123 14.93 -15.53 3.35
C LEU A 123 15.95 -14.59 2.70
N SER A 124 15.67 -14.19 1.46
CA SER A 124 16.38 -13.05 0.85
C SER A 124 15.65 -11.79 1.26
N ALA A 125 16.25 -11.00 2.14
CA ALA A 125 15.66 -9.74 2.62
C ALA A 125 16.65 -8.59 2.39
N SER A 126 16.15 -7.45 1.91
CA SER A 126 16.94 -6.22 1.75
C SER A 126 16.04 -5.00 1.80
N ILE A 127 16.59 -3.88 2.27
CA ILE A 127 15.92 -2.57 2.16
C ILE A 127 16.80 -1.65 1.32
N LYS A 128 16.22 -1.00 0.32
CA LYS A 128 16.91 -0.04 -0.54
C LYS A 128 15.97 1.09 -0.91
N GLU A 129 16.41 2.33 -0.67
CA GLU A 129 15.65 3.55 -1.03
C GLU A 129 14.21 3.55 -0.48
N GLY A 130 14.01 3.00 0.73
CA GLY A 130 12.68 2.90 1.35
C GLY A 130 11.82 1.73 0.84
N MET A 131 12.36 0.92 -0.08
CA MET A 131 11.71 -0.29 -0.56
C MET A 131 12.24 -1.52 0.20
N LEU A 132 11.35 -2.24 0.86
CA LEU A 132 11.64 -3.53 1.48
C LEU A 132 11.41 -4.64 0.46
N SER A 133 12.41 -5.45 0.21
CA SER A 133 12.33 -6.62 -0.66
C SER A 133 12.50 -7.89 0.16
N LEU A 134 11.58 -8.83 0.02
CA LEU A 134 11.61 -10.15 0.69
C LEU A 134 11.29 -11.22 -0.34
N ASN A 135 12.21 -12.16 -0.51
CA ASN A 135 12.09 -13.24 -1.50
C ASN A 135 11.71 -12.76 -2.91
N GLY A 136 12.18 -11.56 -3.29
CA GLY A 136 11.89 -10.96 -4.59
C GLY A 136 10.59 -10.14 -4.66
N ILE A 137 9.75 -10.17 -3.63
CA ILE A 137 8.57 -9.31 -3.52
C ILE A 137 8.99 -7.99 -2.89
N THR A 138 8.66 -6.89 -3.53
CA THR A 138 9.07 -5.55 -3.08
C THR A 138 7.87 -4.69 -2.71
N PHE A 139 7.95 -3.98 -1.60
CA PHE A 139 6.93 -3.04 -1.14
C PHE A 139 7.54 -1.85 -0.40
N GLU A 140 6.83 -0.72 -0.41
CA GLU A 140 7.27 0.49 0.27
C GLU A 140 7.21 0.32 1.79
N ALA A 141 8.35 0.50 2.47
CA ALA A 141 8.43 0.44 3.93
C ALA A 141 7.60 1.54 4.60
N SER A 142 7.43 2.69 3.93
CA SER A 142 6.61 3.83 4.40
C SER A 142 5.12 3.54 4.55
N ARG A 143 4.64 2.43 3.98
CA ARG A 143 3.24 1.98 4.16
C ARG A 143 2.93 1.45 5.56
N PHE A 144 3.97 1.16 6.33
CA PHE A 144 3.85 0.59 7.67
C PHE A 144 4.29 1.61 8.70
N SER A 145 3.44 1.89 9.68
CA SER A 145 3.72 2.87 10.73
C SER A 145 4.68 2.33 11.77
N LYS A 146 4.73 1.02 11.96
CA LYS A 146 5.51 0.34 13.00
C LYS A 146 6.38 -0.80 12.45
N LEU A 147 7.08 -0.55 11.32
CA LEU A 147 7.98 -1.56 10.77
C LEU A 147 9.02 -2.00 11.83
N PRO A 148 9.14 -3.31 12.14
CA PRO A 148 10.09 -3.80 13.11
C PRO A 148 11.54 -3.42 12.77
N ASP A 149 12.33 -3.11 13.80
CA ASP A 149 13.75 -2.77 13.67
C ASP A 149 14.58 -3.84 12.93
N SER A 150 14.20 -5.11 13.09
CA SER A 150 14.80 -6.24 12.38
C SER A 150 14.63 -6.16 10.86
N LEU A 151 13.51 -5.62 10.39
CA LEU A 151 13.24 -5.36 8.99
C LEU A 151 13.75 -3.99 8.52
N ALA A 152 13.73 -2.99 9.41
CA ALA A 152 14.20 -1.64 9.09
C ALA A 152 15.73 -1.55 8.94
N LYS A 153 16.48 -2.47 9.58
CA LYS A 153 17.94 -2.50 9.60
C LYS A 153 18.55 -3.58 8.69
N LEU A 154 17.78 -4.10 7.73
CA LEU A 154 18.28 -5.05 6.75
C LEU A 154 19.44 -4.44 5.93
N PRO A 155 20.46 -5.24 5.57
CA PRO A 155 21.58 -4.75 4.77
C PRO A 155 21.13 -4.21 3.42
N GLN A 156 21.70 -3.07 3.03
CA GLN A 156 21.36 -2.39 1.77
C GLN A 156 21.90 -3.10 0.52
N ASN A 157 22.65 -4.18 0.69
CA ASN A 157 23.30 -4.91 -0.39
C ASN A 157 23.08 -6.42 -0.27
N LYS A 158 22.64 -7.06 -1.35
CA LYS A 158 22.43 -8.51 -1.42
C LYS A 158 23.68 -9.35 -1.06
N ASN A 159 24.87 -8.75 -1.10
CA ASN A 159 26.13 -9.45 -0.86
C ASN A 159 26.56 -9.54 0.62
N GLU A 160 25.92 -8.80 1.52
CA GLU A 160 26.31 -8.80 2.95
C GLU A 160 25.61 -9.88 3.77
N LEU A 161 24.44 -10.35 3.33
CA LEU A 161 23.66 -11.39 4.03
C LEU A 161 24.24 -12.80 3.82
N SER A 162 25.11 -12.99 2.83
CA SER A 162 25.74 -14.28 2.55
C SER A 162 26.93 -14.59 3.46
N THR A 163 27.41 -13.61 4.25
CA THR A 163 28.65 -13.77 5.03
C THR A 163 28.41 -14.24 6.48
N GLU A 164 27.26 -13.96 7.06
CA GLU A 164 26.98 -14.34 8.46
C GLU A 164 26.27 -15.70 8.64
N LEU A 165 25.78 -16.33 7.57
CA LEU A 165 25.13 -17.66 7.62
C LEU A 165 25.99 -18.82 7.09
N ASN A 166 27.27 -18.58 6.82
CA ASN A 166 28.17 -19.54 6.18
C ASN A 166 28.94 -20.47 7.15
N GLU A 167 28.63 -20.49 8.44
CA GLU A 167 29.39 -21.39 9.34
C GLU A 167 28.79 -22.79 9.56
N GLN A 168 27.65 -23.13 8.96
CA GLN A 168 27.13 -24.52 9.07
C GLN A 168 26.48 -25.01 7.77
N ASN A 169 27.23 -25.48 6.83
CA ASN A 169 27.03 -26.39 5.69
C ASN A 169 27.63 -25.83 4.40
N GLU A 170 28.91 -26.11 4.18
CA GLU A 170 29.63 -25.78 2.94
C GLU A 170 29.28 -26.70 1.74
N ASP A 171 28.46 -27.75 1.91
CA ASP A 171 28.35 -28.81 0.90
C ASP A 171 27.20 -28.68 -0.13
N ASP A 172 26.30 -27.67 -0.05
CA ASP A 172 25.12 -27.61 -0.93
C ASP A 172 24.88 -26.26 -1.64
N VAL A 173 25.79 -25.31 -1.62
CA VAL A 173 25.64 -24.05 -2.34
C VAL A 173 26.17 -24.17 -3.77
N VAL A 174 25.31 -24.46 -4.73
CA VAL A 174 25.68 -24.42 -6.16
C VAL A 174 25.80 -22.96 -6.60
N THR A 175 27.03 -22.50 -6.81
CA THR A 175 27.30 -21.17 -7.34
C THR A 175 26.86 -21.05 -8.81
N LEU A 176 26.62 -19.81 -9.30
CA LEU A 176 26.25 -19.58 -10.70
C LEU A 176 27.30 -20.16 -11.67
N ASP A 177 28.58 -20.07 -11.31
CA ASP A 177 29.68 -20.61 -12.11
C ASP A 177 29.70 -22.15 -12.08
N GLU A 178 29.37 -22.76 -10.96
CA GLU A 178 29.21 -24.20 -10.86
C GLU A 178 27.99 -24.70 -11.66
N LEU A 179 26.85 -23.98 -11.56
CA LEU A 179 25.67 -24.32 -12.36
C LEU A 179 25.98 -24.23 -13.87
N LYS A 180 26.71 -23.18 -14.26
CA LYS A 180 27.14 -22.97 -15.65
C LYS A 180 28.09 -24.08 -16.15
N ASN A 181 29.03 -24.48 -15.29
CA ASN A 181 30.07 -25.41 -15.66
C ASN A 181 29.67 -26.88 -15.51
N LYS A 182 28.94 -27.22 -14.43
CA LYS A 182 28.53 -28.58 -14.11
C LYS A 182 27.17 -28.99 -14.72
N HIS A 183 26.27 -28.00 -14.90
CA HIS A 183 24.90 -28.21 -15.40
C HIS A 183 24.49 -27.15 -16.44
N PRO A 184 25.20 -27.08 -17.59
CA PRO A 184 24.98 -26.01 -18.58
C PRO A 184 23.58 -26.06 -19.21
N GLU A 185 22.97 -27.23 -19.34
CA GLU A 185 21.60 -27.37 -19.87
C GLU A 185 20.57 -26.77 -18.89
N LEU A 186 20.70 -27.07 -17.59
CA LEU A 186 19.83 -26.54 -16.56
C LEU A 186 20.01 -25.01 -16.43
N TYR A 187 21.27 -24.52 -16.47
CA TYR A 187 21.56 -23.11 -16.52
C TYR A 187 20.84 -22.40 -17.67
N ASN A 188 20.96 -22.98 -18.89
CA ASN A 188 20.32 -22.42 -20.08
C ASN A 188 18.78 -22.46 -19.98
N GLN A 189 18.21 -23.52 -19.43
CA GLN A 189 16.76 -23.61 -19.20
C GLN A 189 16.28 -22.50 -18.24
N VAL A 190 16.91 -22.35 -17.08
CA VAL A 190 16.56 -21.33 -16.08
C VAL A 190 16.76 -19.92 -16.65
N PHE A 191 17.89 -19.69 -17.35
CA PHE A 191 18.19 -18.42 -17.98
C PHE A 191 17.15 -18.03 -19.04
N ASN A 192 16.80 -18.96 -19.92
CA ASN A 192 15.83 -18.71 -20.98
C ASN A 192 14.42 -18.54 -20.41
N ALA A 193 14.02 -19.36 -19.43
CA ALA A 193 12.74 -19.22 -18.75
C ALA A 193 12.62 -17.85 -18.06
N GLY A 194 13.66 -17.43 -17.33
CA GLY A 194 13.70 -16.11 -16.70
C GLY A 194 13.69 -14.95 -17.69
N LYS A 195 14.38 -15.11 -18.83
CA LYS A 195 14.36 -14.12 -19.90
C LYS A 195 12.98 -14.00 -20.54
N ASP A 196 12.33 -15.11 -20.84
CA ASP A 196 11.01 -15.14 -21.48
C ASP A 196 9.95 -14.56 -20.54
N GLU A 197 10.00 -14.90 -19.25
CA GLU A 197 9.11 -14.33 -18.24
C GLU A 197 9.36 -12.83 -18.03
N GLY A 198 10.63 -12.40 -18.01
CA GLY A 198 10.99 -10.99 -17.93
C GLY A 198 10.48 -10.18 -19.12
N VAL A 199 10.60 -10.72 -20.34
CA VAL A 199 10.06 -10.06 -21.55
C VAL A 199 8.55 -9.97 -21.51
N LYS A 200 7.87 -11.02 -21.04
CA LYS A 200 6.40 -11.03 -20.89
C LYS A 200 5.96 -10.00 -19.86
N SER A 201 6.54 -10.02 -18.68
CA SER A 201 6.23 -9.08 -17.59
C SER A 201 6.44 -7.63 -18.00
N GLU A 202 7.54 -7.34 -18.72
CA GLU A 202 7.83 -5.98 -19.19
C GLU A 202 6.83 -5.52 -20.27
N ARG A 203 6.42 -6.41 -21.16
CA ARG A 203 5.36 -6.09 -22.14
C ARG A 203 4.03 -5.78 -21.45
N GLU A 204 3.61 -6.60 -20.50
CA GLU A 204 2.39 -6.40 -19.72
C GLU A 204 2.43 -5.08 -18.94
N ARG A 205 3.59 -4.73 -18.35
CA ARG A 205 3.81 -3.46 -17.67
C ARG A 205 3.64 -2.27 -18.63
N ILE A 206 4.30 -2.32 -19.80
CA ILE A 206 4.21 -1.26 -20.81
C ILE A 206 2.77 -1.13 -21.33
N GLU A 207 2.10 -2.24 -21.61
CA GLU A 207 0.71 -2.27 -22.07
C GLU A 207 -0.23 -1.66 -21.02
N THR A 208 -0.04 -1.98 -19.74
CA THR A 208 -0.81 -1.40 -18.64
C THR A 208 -0.61 0.11 -18.54
N ILE A 209 0.63 0.58 -18.72
CA ILE A 209 0.93 2.02 -18.77
C ILE A 209 0.23 2.66 -19.97
N GLU A 210 0.28 2.06 -21.16
CA GLU A 210 -0.36 2.60 -22.38
C GLU A 210 -1.87 2.73 -22.22
N ASN A 211 -2.50 1.72 -21.61
CA ASN A 211 -3.95 1.73 -21.35
C ASN A 211 -4.38 2.73 -20.26
N SER A 212 -3.43 3.24 -19.48
CA SER A 212 -3.67 4.17 -18.36
C SER A 212 -3.23 5.61 -18.65
N VAL A 213 -2.90 5.93 -19.91
CA VAL A 213 -2.36 7.26 -20.29
C VAL A 213 -3.40 8.37 -20.07
N ILE A 214 -2.98 9.39 -19.32
CA ILE A 214 -3.72 10.64 -19.14
C ILE A 214 -3.12 11.70 -20.09
N PRO A 215 -3.89 12.36 -20.97
CA PRO A 215 -3.38 13.37 -21.86
C PRO A 215 -2.63 14.51 -21.14
N GLY A 216 -1.52 14.96 -21.73
CA GLY A 216 -0.72 16.08 -21.20
C GLY A 216 0.44 15.67 -20.30
N HIS A 217 0.72 14.36 -20.13
CA HIS A 217 1.83 13.82 -19.33
C HIS A 217 2.77 12.90 -20.11
N ASP A 218 2.93 13.16 -21.41
CA ASP A 218 3.69 12.30 -22.33
C ASP A 218 5.13 12.04 -21.88
N ASP A 219 5.79 13.03 -21.27
CA ASP A 219 7.14 12.89 -20.76
C ASP A 219 7.22 11.93 -19.56
N LEU A 220 6.26 11.99 -18.62
CA LEU A 220 6.18 11.05 -17.49
C LEU A 220 5.91 9.64 -17.98
N VAL A 221 4.98 9.49 -18.91
CA VAL A 221 4.67 8.21 -19.54
C VAL A 221 5.89 7.61 -20.24
N LYS A 222 6.61 8.41 -21.03
CA LYS A 222 7.82 7.97 -21.71
C LYS A 222 8.95 7.59 -20.75
N ASN A 223 9.12 8.35 -19.67
CA ASN A 223 10.09 8.03 -18.63
C ASN A 223 9.72 6.73 -17.91
N ALA A 224 8.46 6.53 -17.54
CA ALA A 224 7.97 5.31 -16.92
C ALA A 224 8.21 4.09 -17.79
N LYS A 225 7.95 4.15 -19.08
CA LYS A 225 8.15 3.04 -20.01
C LYS A 225 9.61 2.67 -20.22
N PHE A 226 10.49 3.66 -20.40
CA PHE A 226 11.82 3.42 -21.00
C PHE A 226 13.00 3.81 -20.13
N LYS A 227 12.79 4.48 -18.98
CA LYS A 227 13.89 4.94 -18.12
C LYS A 227 13.78 4.44 -16.69
N THR A 228 12.62 4.61 -16.05
CA THR A 228 12.47 4.32 -14.61
C THR A 228 12.00 2.90 -14.35
N GLY A 229 11.25 2.30 -15.29
CA GLY A 229 10.69 0.97 -15.10
C GLY A 229 9.57 0.89 -14.07
N ILE A 230 9.01 2.02 -13.64
CA ILE A 230 7.92 2.07 -12.67
C ILE A 230 6.64 1.43 -13.22
N SER A 231 5.76 1.00 -12.32
CA SER A 231 4.45 0.45 -12.65
C SER A 231 3.47 1.53 -13.11
N ALA A 232 2.36 1.11 -13.73
CA ALA A 232 1.27 2.02 -14.08
C ALA A 232 0.66 2.73 -12.87
N ALA A 233 0.61 2.06 -11.71
CA ALA A 233 0.11 2.64 -10.47
C ALA A 233 1.03 3.74 -9.93
N GLU A 234 2.35 3.52 -9.96
CA GLU A 234 3.35 4.53 -9.58
C GLU A 234 3.33 5.72 -10.54
N LEU A 235 3.22 5.48 -11.85
CA LEU A 235 3.05 6.55 -12.84
C LEU A 235 1.80 7.38 -12.57
N ALA A 236 0.67 6.74 -12.23
CA ALA A 236 -0.57 7.45 -11.89
C ALA A 236 -0.37 8.37 -10.68
N LEU A 237 0.38 7.93 -9.67
CA LEU A 237 0.72 8.74 -8.50
C LEU A 237 1.63 9.93 -8.88
N GLU A 238 2.63 9.72 -9.74
CA GLU A 238 3.47 10.80 -10.25
C GLU A 238 2.66 11.84 -11.01
N ILE A 239 1.74 11.40 -11.88
CA ILE A 239 0.84 12.30 -12.61
C ILE A 239 -0.05 13.09 -11.65
N MET A 240 -0.65 12.45 -10.64
CA MET A 240 -1.45 13.13 -9.63
C MET A 240 -0.65 14.20 -8.86
N ASN A 241 0.59 13.90 -8.52
CA ASN A 241 1.46 14.86 -7.84
C ASN A 241 1.84 16.03 -8.76
N ALA A 242 2.10 15.78 -10.03
CA ALA A 242 2.38 16.82 -11.03
C ALA A 242 1.16 17.75 -11.23
N GLU A 243 -0.05 17.19 -11.31
CA GLU A 243 -1.29 17.97 -11.41
C GLU A 243 -1.56 18.80 -10.15
N ARG A 244 -1.31 18.25 -8.95
CA ARG A 244 -1.41 19.03 -7.70
C ARG A 244 -0.45 20.20 -7.68
N ALA A 245 0.80 19.99 -8.10
CA ALA A 245 1.80 21.07 -8.17
C ALA A 245 1.37 22.14 -9.18
N ARG A 246 0.85 21.74 -10.33
CA ARG A 246 0.35 22.64 -11.39
C ARG A 246 -0.85 23.46 -10.89
N ASN A 247 -1.82 22.83 -10.23
CA ASN A 247 -2.99 23.49 -9.68
C ASN A 247 -2.61 24.48 -8.55
N LYS A 248 -1.66 24.12 -7.69
CA LYS A 248 -1.14 25.03 -6.65
C LYS A 248 -0.47 26.26 -7.25
N ASN A 249 0.34 26.08 -8.28
CA ASN A 249 1.00 27.20 -8.99
C ASN A 249 -0.02 28.10 -9.69
N PHE A 250 -1.05 27.51 -10.31
CA PHE A 250 -2.14 28.28 -10.93
C PHE A 250 -2.94 29.11 -9.91
N LEU A 251 -3.23 28.54 -8.73
CA LEU A 251 -3.89 29.28 -7.66
C LEU A 251 -3.02 30.41 -7.10
N ASN A 252 -1.72 30.19 -6.93
CA ASN A 252 -0.79 31.20 -6.48
C ASN A 252 -0.67 32.36 -7.49
N GLN A 253 -0.54 32.04 -8.78
CA GLN A 253 -0.54 33.07 -9.84
C GLN A 253 -1.83 33.90 -9.85
N ARG A 254 -2.99 33.28 -9.72
CA ARG A 254 -4.25 34.02 -9.64
C ARG A 254 -4.36 34.90 -8.39
N GLN A 255 -3.76 34.48 -7.31
CA GLN A 255 -3.71 35.27 -6.07
C GLN A 255 -2.73 36.47 -6.20
N GLU A 256 -1.63 36.28 -6.89
CA GLU A 256 -0.69 37.36 -7.23
C GLU A 256 -1.35 38.37 -8.21
N ASP A 257 -1.99 37.89 -9.28
CA ASP A 257 -2.74 38.74 -10.24
C ASP A 257 -3.86 39.53 -9.53
N ALA A 258 -4.57 38.92 -8.59
CA ALA A 258 -5.62 39.58 -7.82
C ALA A 258 -5.06 40.66 -6.87
N ASN A 259 -3.88 40.44 -6.30
CA ASN A 259 -3.21 41.41 -5.45
C ASN A 259 -2.69 42.59 -6.28
N GLU A 260 -2.11 42.37 -7.48
CA GLU A 260 -1.68 43.43 -8.40
C GLU A 260 -2.86 44.31 -8.84
N VAL A 261 -4.03 43.71 -9.10
CA VAL A 261 -5.25 44.47 -9.44
C VAL A 261 -5.72 45.30 -8.24
N ASN A 262 -5.68 44.78 -7.01
CA ASN A 262 -6.04 45.50 -5.82
C ASN A 262 -5.09 46.67 -5.52
N ASP A 263 -3.79 46.49 -5.76
CA ASP A 263 -2.78 47.55 -5.57
C ASP A 263 -2.85 48.64 -6.66
N SER A 264 -3.38 48.31 -7.84
CA SER A 264 -3.52 49.24 -8.98
C SER A 264 -4.82 50.05 -8.98
N VAL A 265 -5.81 49.69 -8.17
CA VAL A 265 -7.06 50.44 -8.00
C VAL A 265 -6.94 51.34 -6.77
N ASP A 266 -6.51 52.60 -7.03
CA ASP A 266 -6.59 53.67 -6.05
C ASP A 266 -8.07 54.03 -5.82
N VAL A 267 -8.73 53.25 -4.92
CA VAL A 267 -10.09 53.54 -4.51
C VAL A 267 -10.02 54.70 -3.51
N ASN A 268 -10.23 55.93 -4.01
CA ASN A 268 -10.60 57.03 -3.17
C ASN A 268 -11.67 56.56 -2.17
N GLN A 269 -11.33 56.44 -0.92
CA GLN A 269 -12.24 56.01 0.14
C GLN A 269 -13.46 56.96 0.15
N PRO A 270 -14.69 56.47 -0.03
CA PRO A 270 -15.88 57.24 0.33
C PRO A 270 -15.92 57.27 1.85
N GLU A 271 -16.16 58.48 2.37
CA GLU A 271 -16.32 58.77 3.79
C GLU A 271 -17.21 57.76 4.52
N ASN A 272 -16.75 57.42 5.68
CA ASN A 272 -17.34 56.55 6.70
C ASN A 272 -18.87 56.69 6.83
N ASN A 273 -19.63 55.73 6.32
CA ASN A 273 -21.07 55.56 6.56
C ASN A 273 -21.34 54.17 7.18
N GLY A 274 -20.72 53.89 8.32
CA GLY A 274 -20.82 52.62 9.07
C GLY A 274 -22.25 52.22 9.48
N ASP A 275 -23.20 53.15 9.53
CA ASP A 275 -24.57 52.86 9.99
C ASP A 275 -25.48 52.27 8.89
N LYS A 276 -25.21 52.54 7.60
CA LYS A 276 -26.03 52.02 6.51
C LYS A 276 -25.71 50.60 6.11
N GLN A 277 -24.46 50.13 6.28
CA GLN A 277 -24.09 48.75 5.99
C GLN A 277 -24.62 47.75 7.03
N ALA A 278 -24.68 48.14 8.30
CA ALA A 278 -25.27 47.36 9.38
C ALA A 278 -26.79 47.13 9.18
N GLU A 279 -27.50 48.12 8.63
CA GLU A 279 -28.94 48.04 8.37
C GLU A 279 -29.24 47.15 7.13
N VAL A 280 -28.41 47.20 6.09
CA VAL A 280 -28.55 46.32 4.90
C VAL A 280 -28.28 44.85 5.27
N VAL A 281 -27.25 44.58 6.05
CA VAL A 281 -26.92 43.21 6.51
C VAL A 281 -28.06 42.67 7.40
N LYS A 282 -28.61 43.49 8.28
CA LYS A 282 -29.73 43.12 9.16
C LYS A 282 -31.01 42.80 8.37
N ASN A 283 -31.30 43.56 7.31
CA ASN A 283 -32.43 43.32 6.43
C ASN A 283 -32.28 42.09 5.54
N VAL A 284 -31.08 41.79 5.04
CA VAL A 284 -30.79 40.59 4.27
C VAL A 284 -30.89 39.34 5.13
N ILE A 285 -30.30 39.36 6.34
CA ILE A 285 -30.39 38.24 7.28
C ILE A 285 -31.83 38.01 7.72
N GLY A 286 -32.58 39.08 8.02
CA GLY A 286 -34.00 39.01 8.40
C GLY A 286 -34.91 38.45 7.32
N SER A 287 -34.61 38.66 6.04
CA SER A 287 -35.38 38.09 4.91
C SER A 287 -35.10 36.60 4.67
N VAL A 288 -33.88 36.15 4.91
CA VAL A 288 -33.47 34.73 4.73
C VAL A 288 -34.09 33.84 5.82
N PHE A 289 -34.18 34.32 7.06
CA PHE A 289 -34.78 33.55 8.16
C PHE A 289 -36.31 33.56 8.20
N LYS A 290 -36.97 34.55 7.59
CA LYS A 290 -38.45 34.66 7.56
C LYS A 290 -39.12 33.68 6.60
N ASN A 291 -38.36 33.10 5.66
CA ASN A 291 -38.84 32.10 4.70
C ASN A 291 -38.65 30.63 5.14
N ARG A 292 -38.11 30.41 6.33
CA ARG A 292 -37.86 29.04 6.85
C ARG A 292 -38.99 28.45 7.68
N ASP A 293 -39.95 29.27 8.07
CA ASP A 293 -41.10 28.84 8.92
C ASP A 293 -42.40 28.66 8.11
N LYS A 294 -42.33 28.54 6.79
CA LYS A 294 -43.50 28.28 5.95
C LYS A 294 -43.20 27.18 4.87
N ASN A 295 -42.77 25.99 5.32
CA ASN A 295 -42.99 24.73 4.59
C ASN A 295 -42.92 23.59 5.58
#